data_d24faf7ba908ff302a5a475f7108e995
#
_entry.id   d24faf7ba908ff302a5a475f7108e995
#
_cell.length_a   1.000
_cell.length_b   1.000
_cell.length_c   1.000
_cell.angle_alpha   90.00
_cell.angle_beta   90.00
_cell.angle_gamma   90.00
#
_symmetry.space_group_name_H-M   'P 1'
#
loop_
_entity.id
_entity.type
_entity.pdbx_description
1 polymer ?
#
loop_
_entity_poly.entity_id
_entity_poly.type
_entity_poly.pdbx_seq_one_letter_code
_entity_poly.pdbx_strand_id
1 'polypeptide(L)'
;MKAEFISSAARYSQLPAPDGEEFCLLGRSNVGKSSFVNHVFENRKLARVSNTPGKTILANYYKVSDNSVWVDLPGYGFAKGPKTEKAGWNRLIEEYCEKRPDLIGGLWLLDIRHAGLEIDRIALQWFIARHIPILPILTKCDKIVTSKIKDRKKEFVEEFGLKEEPVVYSINSIVYREEFWKRFEKWRISLGPVAK
;
A
#
# COMPACT_ATOMS: atom_id res chain seq x y z
N MET A 1 11.07 -5.11 13.54
CA MET A 1 11.79 -4.51 12.38
C MET A 1 11.77 -3.00 12.55
N LYS A 2 12.86 -2.27 12.23
CA LYS A 2 12.94 -0.82 12.37
C LYS A 2 12.93 -0.16 11.00
N ALA A 3 12.44 1.07 10.94
CA ALA A 3 12.50 1.88 9.73
C ALA A 3 12.82 3.33 10.08
N GLU A 4 13.48 4.02 9.14
CA GLU A 4 13.86 5.41 9.24
C GLU A 4 13.37 6.17 8.01
N PHE A 5 12.88 7.38 8.23
CA PHE A 5 12.48 8.27 7.13
C PHE A 5 13.72 8.77 6.40
N ILE A 6 13.73 8.61 5.07
CA ILE A 6 14.83 9.10 4.20
C ILE A 6 14.48 10.48 3.63
N SER A 7 13.39 10.55 2.85
CA SER A 7 13.03 11.74 2.09
C SER A 7 11.58 11.72 1.65
N SER A 8 11.11 12.87 1.16
CA SER A 8 9.83 13.00 0.46
C SER A 8 10.05 13.61 -0.92
N ALA A 9 9.32 13.13 -1.92
CA ALA A 9 9.39 13.61 -3.30
C ALA A 9 8.01 13.91 -3.87
N ALA A 10 7.89 15.05 -4.59
CA ALA A 10 6.68 15.44 -5.29
C ALA A 10 6.69 15.01 -6.78
N ARG A 11 7.87 14.68 -7.33
CA ARG A 11 8.09 14.31 -8.73
C ARG A 11 9.07 13.16 -8.82
N TYR A 12 8.98 12.37 -9.88
CA TYR A 12 9.87 11.24 -10.14
C TYR A 12 11.36 11.64 -10.11
N SER A 13 11.73 12.78 -10.67
CA SER A 13 13.10 13.29 -10.71
C SER A 13 13.71 13.64 -9.33
N GLN A 14 12.89 13.69 -8.28
CA GLN A 14 13.32 14.00 -6.91
C GLN A 14 13.46 12.72 -6.06
N LEU A 15 13.15 11.56 -6.64
CA LEU A 15 13.26 10.29 -5.93
C LEU A 15 14.73 9.99 -5.61
N PRO A 16 15.03 9.41 -4.45
CA PRO A 16 16.39 8.95 -4.15
C PRO A 16 16.84 7.89 -5.16
N ALA A 17 18.15 7.75 -5.33
CA ALA A 17 18.69 6.66 -6.13
C ALA A 17 18.18 5.30 -5.63
N PRO A 18 18.00 4.32 -6.53
CA PRO A 18 17.65 2.96 -6.12
C PRO A 18 18.66 2.41 -5.12
N ASP A 19 18.17 1.79 -4.03
CA ASP A 19 19.03 1.26 -2.95
C ASP A 19 18.38 0.01 -2.32
N GLY A 20 18.28 -1.06 -3.11
CA GLY A 20 17.73 -2.36 -2.71
C GLY A 20 16.25 -2.54 -3.09
N GLU A 21 15.66 -3.61 -2.61
CA GLU A 21 14.27 -3.97 -2.92
C GLU A 21 13.28 -2.91 -2.44
N GLU A 22 12.43 -2.42 -3.35
CA GLU A 22 11.40 -1.45 -3.01
C GLU A 22 10.00 -2.07 -2.95
N PHE A 23 9.28 -1.73 -1.89
CA PHE A 23 7.86 -2.06 -1.71
C PHE A 23 7.05 -0.77 -1.62
N CYS A 24 6.12 -0.56 -2.54
CA CYS A 24 5.26 0.62 -2.47
C CYS A 24 3.98 0.34 -1.68
N LEU A 25 3.51 1.35 -0.93
CA LEU A 25 2.21 1.33 -0.30
C LEU A 25 1.21 2.04 -1.22
N LEU A 26 0.17 1.31 -1.55
CA LEU A 26 -0.88 1.73 -2.46
C LEU A 26 -2.24 1.69 -1.74
N GLY A 27 -3.15 2.57 -2.10
CA GLY A 27 -4.47 2.58 -1.50
C GLY A 27 -5.11 3.95 -1.61
N ARG A 28 -6.42 3.99 -1.41
CA ARG A 28 -7.19 5.24 -1.45
C ARG A 28 -6.72 6.24 -0.39
N SER A 29 -7.01 7.52 -0.64
CA SER A 29 -6.86 8.53 0.41
C SER A 29 -7.63 8.10 1.67
N ASN A 30 -7.03 8.28 2.85
CA ASN A 30 -7.59 7.92 4.15
C ASN A 30 -7.87 6.41 4.39
N VAL A 31 -7.31 5.53 3.60
CA VAL A 31 -7.40 4.07 3.83
C VAL A 31 -6.60 3.63 5.06
N GLY A 32 -5.63 4.44 5.50
CA GLY A 32 -4.82 4.19 6.69
C GLY A 32 -3.34 3.87 6.41
N LYS A 33 -2.78 4.22 5.22
CA LYS A 33 -1.38 3.94 4.86
C LYS A 33 -0.37 4.43 5.91
N SER A 34 -0.37 5.71 6.23
CA SER A 34 0.58 6.29 7.20
C SER A 34 0.39 5.72 8.62
N SER A 35 -0.86 5.42 9.02
CA SER A 35 -1.12 4.75 10.31
C SER A 35 -0.60 3.31 10.32
N PHE A 36 -0.71 2.61 9.18
CA PHE A 36 -0.17 1.28 8.99
C PHE A 36 1.36 1.29 9.10
N VAL A 37 2.03 2.19 8.40
CA VAL A 37 3.49 2.38 8.48
C VAL A 37 3.95 2.61 9.92
N ASN A 38 3.30 3.54 10.62
CA ASN A 38 3.64 3.83 12.02
C ASN A 38 3.47 2.61 12.94
N HIS A 39 2.41 1.84 12.75
CA HIS A 39 2.13 0.68 13.58
C HIS A 39 3.04 -0.51 13.25
N VAL A 40 3.27 -0.79 11.95
CA VAL A 40 4.07 -1.93 11.51
C VAL A 40 5.53 -1.81 11.93
N PHE A 41 6.07 -0.58 11.95
CA PHE A 41 7.44 -0.29 12.39
C PHE A 41 7.56 0.18 13.84
N GLU A 42 6.48 0.14 14.63
CA GLU A 42 6.47 0.55 16.05
C GLU A 42 6.98 1.98 16.30
N ASN A 43 6.80 2.85 15.32
CA ASN A 43 7.26 4.24 15.39
C ASN A 43 6.12 5.22 15.06
N ARG A 44 5.45 5.75 16.10
CA ARG A 44 4.30 6.64 15.95
C ARG A 44 4.58 7.96 15.21
N LYS A 45 5.86 8.30 15.01
CA LYS A 45 6.30 9.55 14.39
C LYS A 45 6.95 9.32 13.02
N LEU A 46 7.04 8.08 12.53
CA LEU A 46 7.71 7.74 11.27
C LEU A 46 7.00 8.38 10.08
N ALA A 47 5.70 8.16 9.95
CA ALA A 47 4.87 8.74 8.91
C ALA A 47 3.91 9.79 9.50
N ARG A 48 3.78 10.92 8.80
CA ARG A 48 2.80 11.97 9.19
C ARG A 48 1.39 11.50 8.85
N VAL A 49 0.55 11.34 9.86
CA VAL A 49 -0.87 11.02 9.68
C VAL A 49 -1.65 12.30 9.45
N SER A 50 -2.42 12.35 8.37
CA SER A 50 -3.32 13.47 8.08
C SER A 50 -4.74 12.96 7.91
N ASN A 51 -5.69 13.59 8.59
CA ASN A 51 -7.12 13.33 8.44
C ASN A 51 -7.73 14.13 7.29
N THR A 52 -6.98 15.06 6.68
CA THR A 52 -7.47 15.89 5.56
C THR A 52 -7.19 15.17 4.25
N PRO A 53 -8.21 14.85 3.45
CA PRO A 53 -8.03 14.23 2.14
C PRO A 53 -7.19 15.12 1.21
N GLY A 54 -6.30 14.50 0.41
CA GLY A 54 -5.50 15.20 -0.59
C GLY A 54 -4.26 15.95 -0.05
N LYS A 55 -3.88 15.77 1.22
CA LYS A 55 -2.65 16.39 1.76
C LYS A 55 -1.37 15.63 1.42
N THR A 56 -1.42 14.32 1.22
CA THR A 56 -0.24 13.54 0.86
C THR A 56 -0.14 13.49 -0.66
N ILE A 57 0.52 14.48 -1.22
CA ILE A 57 0.91 14.53 -2.66
C ILE A 57 2.37 14.11 -2.86
N LEU A 58 3.04 13.71 -1.80
CA LEU A 58 4.43 13.30 -1.79
C LEU A 58 4.55 11.79 -1.65
N ALA A 59 5.51 11.20 -2.34
CA ALA A 59 6.01 9.87 -2.01
C ALA A 59 6.98 9.99 -0.83
N ASN A 60 6.78 9.21 0.22
CA ASN A 60 7.64 9.20 1.39
C ASN A 60 8.43 7.90 1.44
N TYR A 61 9.75 8.01 1.54
CA TYR A 61 10.71 6.90 1.52
C TYR A 61 11.16 6.55 2.92
N TYR A 62 11.14 5.25 3.22
CA TYR A 62 11.57 4.69 4.49
C TYR A 62 12.57 3.57 4.26
N LYS A 63 13.80 3.71 4.78
CA LYS A 63 14.78 2.61 4.81
C LYS A 63 14.44 1.66 5.95
N VAL A 64 14.42 0.37 5.66
CA VAL A 64 14.11 -0.67 6.64
C VAL A 64 15.39 -1.41 7.03
N SER A 65 15.43 -1.93 8.25
CA SER A 65 16.61 -2.59 8.81
C SER A 65 17.04 -3.89 8.10
N ASP A 66 16.22 -4.40 7.19
CA ASP A 66 16.50 -5.54 6.30
C ASP A 66 17.07 -5.13 4.93
N ASN A 67 17.48 -3.87 4.79
CA ASN A 67 17.91 -3.23 3.55
C ASN A 67 16.85 -3.02 2.48
N SER A 68 15.58 -3.32 2.76
CA SER A 68 14.50 -2.91 1.86
C SER A 68 14.14 -1.43 2.01
N VAL A 69 13.45 -0.89 1.03
CA VAL A 69 12.89 0.46 1.05
C VAL A 69 11.38 0.38 0.91
N TRP A 70 10.67 1.07 1.79
CA TRP A 70 9.22 1.19 1.70
C TRP A 70 8.84 2.59 1.24
N VAL A 71 7.91 2.68 0.30
CA VAL A 71 7.52 3.95 -0.34
C VAL A 71 6.02 4.19 -0.15
N ASP A 72 5.65 5.11 0.76
CA ASP A 72 4.25 5.53 0.94
C ASP A 72 3.89 6.49 -0.18
N LEU A 73 3.22 5.97 -1.21
CA LEU A 73 2.77 6.75 -2.36
C LEU A 73 1.51 7.56 -2.03
N PRO A 74 1.26 8.68 -2.75
CA PRO A 74 0.01 9.41 -2.63
C PRO A 74 -1.21 8.49 -2.76
N GLY A 75 -2.29 8.77 -2.01
CA GLY A 75 -3.52 8.01 -2.14
C GLY A 75 -4.21 8.29 -3.47
N TYR A 76 -4.63 7.24 -4.20
CA TYR A 76 -5.44 7.40 -5.40
C TYR A 76 -6.90 7.77 -5.08
N GLY A 77 -7.66 8.18 -6.09
CA GLY A 77 -9.08 8.49 -5.97
C GLY A 77 -9.43 9.87 -5.42
N PHE A 78 -8.43 10.74 -5.21
CA PHE A 78 -8.66 12.11 -4.78
C PHE A 78 -8.14 13.10 -5.82
N ALA A 79 -8.92 13.29 -6.90
CA ALA A 79 -8.71 14.40 -7.83
C ALA A 79 -9.75 15.50 -7.56
N LYS A 80 -9.27 16.71 -7.23
CA LYS A 80 -10.05 17.93 -7.42
C LYS A 80 -9.90 18.32 -8.89
N GLY A 81 -10.78 17.86 -9.77
CA GLY A 81 -10.74 18.22 -11.20
C GLY A 81 -11.94 17.65 -11.96
N PRO A 82 -12.20 18.10 -13.20
CA PRO A 82 -13.27 17.55 -14.02
C PRO A 82 -13.07 16.05 -14.25
N LYS A 83 -14.18 15.31 -14.32
CA LYS A 83 -14.25 13.84 -14.49
C LYS A 83 -13.49 13.25 -15.69
N THR A 84 -12.82 14.07 -16.48
CA THR A 84 -12.08 13.72 -17.70
C THR A 84 -10.61 13.37 -17.46
N GLU A 85 -10.03 13.70 -16.30
CA GLU A 85 -8.70 13.22 -15.96
C GLU A 85 -8.81 11.81 -15.38
N LYS A 86 -8.31 10.86 -16.14
CA LYS A 86 -8.31 9.42 -15.88
C LYS A 86 -8.09 9.11 -14.39
N ALA A 87 -9.19 8.74 -13.71
CA ALA A 87 -9.19 8.08 -12.41
C ALA A 87 -8.37 8.71 -11.27
N GLY A 88 -8.06 10.01 -11.30
CA GLY A 88 -7.38 10.70 -10.18
C GLY A 88 -6.03 10.10 -9.79
N TRP A 89 -5.33 9.49 -10.73
CA TRP A 89 -3.97 8.99 -10.54
C TRP A 89 -3.00 10.16 -10.60
N ASN A 90 -2.12 10.21 -9.63
CA ASN A 90 -1.05 11.17 -9.60
C ASN A 90 0.04 10.71 -10.58
N ARG A 91 0.52 11.59 -11.46
CA ARG A 91 1.62 11.34 -12.39
C ARG A 91 2.84 10.71 -11.70
N LEU A 92 3.10 11.07 -10.45
CA LEU A 92 4.17 10.49 -9.65
C LEU A 92 3.99 8.97 -9.45
N ILE A 93 2.76 8.52 -9.17
CA ILE A 93 2.46 7.09 -9.01
C ILE A 93 2.72 6.35 -10.31
N GLU A 94 2.24 6.91 -11.43
CA GLU A 94 2.41 6.31 -12.75
C GLU A 94 3.89 6.20 -13.11
N GLU A 95 4.64 7.30 -13.04
CA GLU A 95 6.06 7.32 -13.35
C GLU A 95 6.88 6.41 -12.42
N TYR A 96 6.55 6.38 -11.13
CA TYR A 96 7.19 5.49 -10.16
C TYR A 96 6.98 4.02 -10.52
N CYS A 97 5.75 3.61 -10.70
CA CYS A 97 5.42 2.21 -10.98
C CYS A 97 5.91 1.74 -12.37
N GLU A 98 6.05 2.64 -13.34
CA GLU A 98 6.52 2.30 -14.69
C GLU A 98 8.04 2.30 -14.83
N LYS A 99 8.73 3.16 -14.09
CA LYS A 99 10.15 3.43 -14.33
C LYS A 99 11.08 2.98 -13.20
N ARG A 100 10.52 2.59 -12.03
CA ARG A 100 11.35 2.25 -10.87
C ARG A 100 11.89 0.82 -10.96
N PRO A 101 13.20 0.63 -11.20
CA PRO A 101 13.76 -0.70 -11.45
C PRO A 101 13.75 -1.59 -10.20
N ASP A 102 13.84 -1.00 -9.01
CA ASP A 102 13.91 -1.73 -7.74
C ASP A 102 12.53 -2.05 -7.15
N LEU A 103 11.43 -1.59 -7.78
CA LEU A 103 10.08 -1.90 -7.35
C LEU A 103 9.78 -3.37 -7.60
N ILE A 104 9.67 -4.15 -6.53
CA ILE A 104 9.36 -5.59 -6.61
C ILE A 104 7.91 -5.92 -6.27
N GLY A 105 7.19 -5.03 -5.62
CA GLY A 105 5.79 -5.27 -5.33
C GLY A 105 5.10 -4.15 -4.56
N GLY A 106 3.78 -4.24 -4.49
CA GLY A 106 2.92 -3.27 -3.84
C GLY A 106 2.12 -3.86 -2.66
N LEU A 107 2.12 -3.15 -1.54
CA LEU A 107 1.23 -3.39 -0.41
C LEU A 107 -0.07 -2.63 -0.70
N TRP A 108 -1.11 -3.34 -1.09
CA TRP A 108 -2.37 -2.73 -1.51
C TRP A 108 -3.36 -2.67 -0.35
N LEU A 109 -3.50 -1.48 0.25
CA LEU A 109 -4.35 -1.24 1.41
C LEU A 109 -5.78 -0.93 0.98
N LEU A 110 -6.73 -1.68 1.54
CA LEU A 110 -8.17 -1.59 1.29
C LEU A 110 -8.91 -1.43 2.62
N ASP A 111 -9.99 -0.67 2.65
CA ASP A 111 -10.82 -0.55 3.86
C ASP A 111 -11.81 -1.72 3.91
N ILE A 112 -11.72 -2.59 4.92
CA ILE A 112 -12.55 -3.80 5.05
C ILE A 112 -14.05 -3.52 5.04
N ARG A 113 -14.47 -2.29 5.36
CA ARG A 113 -15.87 -1.90 5.38
C ARG A 113 -16.47 -1.70 3.99
N HIS A 114 -15.62 -1.56 2.97
CA HIS A 114 -16.01 -1.14 1.62
C HIS A 114 -15.40 -2.08 0.57
N ALA A 115 -16.05 -3.21 0.31
CA ALA A 115 -15.70 -4.09 -0.80
C ALA A 115 -16.23 -3.52 -2.13
N GLY A 116 -15.55 -3.82 -3.23
CA GLY A 116 -16.07 -3.63 -4.58
C GLY A 116 -16.23 -2.18 -5.06
N LEU A 117 -15.48 -1.24 -4.50
CA LEU A 117 -15.51 0.12 -5.01
C LEU A 117 -14.84 0.18 -6.39
N GLU A 118 -15.51 0.87 -7.32
CA GLU A 118 -15.05 1.00 -8.71
C GLU A 118 -13.61 1.50 -8.83
N ILE A 119 -13.21 2.47 -7.98
CA ILE A 119 -11.85 3.00 -7.98
C ILE A 119 -10.82 1.96 -7.56
N ASP A 120 -11.17 1.01 -6.70
CA ASP A 120 -10.28 -0.07 -6.27
C ASP A 120 -10.18 -1.14 -7.37
N ARG A 121 -11.26 -1.41 -8.16
CA ARG A 121 -11.22 -2.27 -9.35
C ARG A 121 -10.33 -1.69 -10.44
N ILE A 122 -10.46 -0.39 -10.72
CA ILE A 122 -9.59 0.31 -11.67
C ILE A 122 -8.13 0.21 -11.23
N ALA A 123 -7.86 0.40 -9.92
CA ALA A 123 -6.52 0.28 -9.38
C ALA A 123 -5.95 -1.13 -9.58
N LEU A 124 -6.72 -2.18 -9.28
CA LEU A 124 -6.28 -3.56 -9.47
C LEU A 124 -5.95 -3.86 -10.94
N GLN A 125 -6.83 -3.48 -11.87
CA GLN A 125 -6.60 -3.67 -13.30
C GLN A 125 -5.33 -2.94 -13.76
N TRP A 126 -5.08 -1.76 -13.23
CA TRP A 126 -3.90 -0.96 -13.53
C TRP A 126 -2.61 -1.64 -13.05
N PHE A 127 -2.60 -2.25 -11.84
CA PHE A 127 -1.46 -3.02 -11.32
C PHE A 127 -1.21 -4.29 -12.13
N ILE A 128 -2.28 -5.02 -12.47
CA ILE A 128 -2.19 -6.24 -13.30
C ILE A 128 -1.59 -5.92 -14.66
N ALA A 129 -2.05 -4.85 -15.32
CA ALA A 129 -1.55 -4.43 -16.61
C ALA A 129 -0.06 -4.05 -16.62
N ARG A 130 0.50 -3.72 -15.45
CA ARG A 130 1.92 -3.38 -15.26
C ARG A 130 2.73 -4.50 -14.63
N HIS A 131 2.13 -5.66 -14.47
CA HIS A 131 2.77 -6.83 -13.85
C HIS A 131 3.35 -6.55 -12.46
N ILE A 132 2.74 -5.63 -11.69
CA ILE A 132 3.16 -5.32 -10.32
C ILE A 132 2.51 -6.34 -9.38
N PRO A 133 3.31 -7.22 -8.73
CA PRO A 133 2.80 -8.11 -7.71
C PRO A 133 2.20 -7.31 -6.55
N ILE A 134 1.05 -7.73 -6.03
CA ILE A 134 0.39 -7.04 -4.92
C ILE A 134 0.12 -7.98 -3.76
N LEU A 135 0.29 -7.47 -2.54
CA LEU A 135 -0.19 -8.07 -1.30
C LEU A 135 -1.40 -7.27 -0.81
N PRO A 136 -2.63 -7.79 -0.93
CA PRO A 136 -3.82 -7.09 -0.45
C PRO A 136 -3.90 -7.09 1.07
N ILE A 137 -4.19 -5.91 1.66
CA ILE A 137 -4.29 -5.71 3.12
C ILE A 137 -5.60 -5.03 3.45
N LEU A 138 -6.48 -5.72 4.17
CA LEU A 138 -7.76 -5.20 4.64
C LEU A 138 -7.56 -4.46 5.96
N THR A 139 -7.49 -3.14 5.89
CA THR A 139 -7.32 -2.27 7.06
C THR A 139 -8.62 -2.04 7.82
N LYS A 140 -8.50 -1.53 9.05
CA LYS A 140 -9.62 -1.12 9.91
C LYS A 140 -10.57 -2.27 10.29
N CYS A 141 -10.06 -3.48 10.45
CA CYS A 141 -10.88 -4.61 10.85
C CYS A 141 -11.51 -4.44 12.25
N ASP A 142 -10.97 -3.55 13.08
CA ASP A 142 -11.55 -3.12 14.35
C ASP A 142 -12.87 -2.32 14.20
N LYS A 143 -13.24 -1.92 13.00
CA LYS A 143 -14.48 -1.19 12.70
C LYS A 143 -15.63 -2.10 12.24
N ILE A 144 -15.43 -3.40 12.24
CA ILE A 144 -16.48 -4.39 11.98
C ILE A 144 -16.51 -5.44 13.09
N VAL A 145 -17.61 -6.15 13.20
CA VAL A 145 -17.75 -7.26 14.16
C VAL A 145 -16.84 -8.41 13.73
N THR A 146 -16.11 -8.99 14.68
CA THR A 146 -15.12 -10.04 14.44
C THR A 146 -15.68 -11.23 13.65
N SER A 147 -16.92 -11.63 13.94
CA SER A 147 -17.59 -12.74 13.23
C SER A 147 -17.75 -12.47 11.72
N LYS A 148 -17.79 -11.21 11.28
CA LYS A 148 -17.92 -10.83 9.86
C LYS A 148 -16.59 -10.74 9.11
N ILE A 149 -15.46 -10.85 9.79
CA ILE A 149 -14.13 -10.70 9.14
C ILE A 149 -13.95 -11.79 8.08
N LYS A 150 -14.32 -13.03 8.39
CA LYS A 150 -14.20 -14.16 7.45
C LYS A 150 -15.03 -13.96 6.19
N ASP A 151 -16.26 -13.52 6.34
CA ASP A 151 -17.17 -13.27 5.19
C ASP A 151 -16.63 -12.14 4.34
N ARG A 152 -16.17 -11.04 4.99
CA ARG A 152 -15.56 -9.92 4.27
C ARG A 152 -14.32 -10.33 3.48
N LYS A 153 -13.44 -11.15 4.03
CA LYS A 153 -12.30 -11.69 3.27
C LYS A 153 -12.75 -12.43 2.02
N LYS A 154 -13.76 -13.29 2.16
CA LYS A 154 -14.33 -14.04 1.04
C LYS A 154 -14.93 -13.12 -0.03
N GLU A 155 -15.71 -12.12 0.38
CA GLU A 155 -16.25 -11.09 -0.53
C GLU A 155 -15.14 -10.40 -1.32
N PHE A 156 -14.01 -10.01 -0.67
CA PHE A 156 -12.88 -9.39 -1.36
C PHE A 156 -12.19 -10.34 -2.34
N VAL A 157 -12.03 -11.61 -1.98
CA VAL A 157 -11.47 -12.62 -2.88
C VAL A 157 -12.33 -12.77 -4.14
N GLU A 158 -13.65 -12.91 -3.96
CA GLU A 158 -14.60 -13.05 -5.07
C GLU A 158 -14.67 -11.78 -5.92
N GLU A 159 -14.78 -10.61 -5.29
CA GLU A 159 -14.93 -9.32 -5.96
C GLU A 159 -13.73 -8.95 -6.84
N PHE A 160 -12.51 -9.24 -6.36
CA PHE A 160 -11.28 -8.88 -7.04
C PHE A 160 -10.59 -10.07 -7.74
N GLY A 161 -11.16 -11.27 -7.70
CA GLY A 161 -10.55 -12.46 -8.30
C GLY A 161 -9.17 -12.79 -7.72
N LEU A 162 -8.98 -12.57 -6.40
CA LEU A 162 -7.68 -12.77 -5.76
C LEU A 162 -7.35 -14.28 -5.68
N LYS A 163 -6.09 -14.63 -5.93
CA LYS A 163 -5.62 -16.02 -5.80
C LYS A 163 -5.45 -16.44 -4.34
N GLU A 164 -5.15 -15.51 -3.47
CA GLU A 164 -4.94 -15.72 -2.04
C GLU A 164 -5.81 -14.78 -1.21
N GLU A 165 -6.15 -15.20 0.01
CA GLU A 165 -6.86 -14.34 0.94
C GLU A 165 -6.04 -13.12 1.33
N PRO A 166 -6.68 -11.92 1.42
CA PRO A 166 -6.01 -10.72 1.87
C PRO A 166 -5.60 -10.82 3.35
N VAL A 167 -4.55 -10.09 3.71
CA VAL A 167 -4.14 -9.91 5.11
C VAL A 167 -5.13 -8.98 5.81
N VAL A 168 -5.64 -9.38 6.96
CA VAL A 168 -6.50 -8.52 7.80
C VAL A 168 -5.62 -7.71 8.75
N TYR A 169 -5.91 -6.42 8.91
CA TYR A 169 -5.08 -5.53 9.71
C TYR A 169 -5.88 -4.52 10.56
N SER A 170 -5.42 -4.35 11.80
CA SER A 170 -5.81 -3.24 12.66
C SER A 170 -4.58 -2.68 13.39
N ILE A 171 -4.52 -1.37 13.54
CA ILE A 171 -3.49 -0.69 14.33
C ILE A 171 -3.72 -0.81 15.84
N ASN A 172 -4.82 -1.44 16.28
CA ASN A 172 -5.19 -1.55 17.67
C ASN A 172 -4.69 -2.84 18.35
N SER A 173 -3.96 -3.71 17.61
CA SER A 173 -3.48 -4.97 18.16
C SER A 173 -2.16 -5.43 17.53
N ILE A 174 -1.24 -5.85 18.38
CA ILE A 174 0.06 -6.41 18.00
C ILE A 174 -0.08 -7.70 17.18
N VAL A 175 -1.11 -8.51 17.45
CA VAL A 175 -1.36 -9.79 16.76
C VAL A 175 -1.48 -9.59 15.24
N TYR A 176 -2.15 -8.52 14.79
CA TYR A 176 -2.27 -8.22 13.37
C TYR A 176 -0.93 -7.81 12.74
N ARG A 177 -0.05 -7.18 13.52
CA ARG A 177 1.30 -6.83 13.05
C ARG A 177 2.17 -8.07 12.87
N GLU A 178 2.14 -9.00 13.82
CA GLU A 178 2.89 -10.26 13.74
C GLU A 178 2.41 -11.12 12.57
N GLU A 179 1.09 -11.24 12.38
CA GLU A 179 0.50 -11.98 11.26
C GLU A 179 0.85 -11.32 9.92
N PHE A 180 0.82 -9.98 9.85
CA PHE A 180 1.26 -9.25 8.66
C PHE A 180 2.71 -9.59 8.30
N TRP A 181 3.65 -9.55 9.24
CA TRP A 181 5.05 -9.86 8.95
C TRP A 181 5.24 -11.29 8.44
N LYS A 182 4.57 -12.28 9.03
CA LYS A 182 4.60 -13.67 8.54
C LYS A 182 4.10 -13.78 7.09
N ARG A 183 3.01 -13.10 6.77
CA ARG A 183 2.42 -13.11 5.43
C ARG A 183 3.29 -12.33 4.43
N PHE A 184 3.85 -11.19 4.85
CA PHE A 184 4.73 -10.35 4.03
C PHE A 184 6.01 -11.13 3.65
N GLU A 185 6.68 -11.77 4.58
CA GLU A 185 7.89 -12.54 4.30
C GLU A 185 7.60 -13.72 3.36
N LYS A 186 6.51 -14.46 3.61
CA LYS A 186 6.10 -15.53 2.68
C LYS A 186 5.86 -14.99 1.27
N TRP A 187 5.15 -13.87 1.14
CA TRP A 187 4.87 -13.24 -0.14
C TRP A 187 6.15 -12.72 -0.80
N ARG A 188 7.02 -12.02 -0.06
CA ARG A 188 8.31 -11.53 -0.55
C ARG A 188 9.17 -12.66 -1.14
N ILE A 189 9.28 -13.77 -0.42
CA ILE A 189 10.02 -14.96 -0.91
C ILE A 189 9.43 -15.49 -2.22
N SER A 190 8.10 -15.49 -2.36
CA SER A 190 7.42 -15.97 -3.56
C SER A 190 7.67 -15.10 -4.81
N LEU A 191 8.11 -13.85 -4.64
CA LEU A 191 8.43 -12.96 -5.76
C LEU A 191 9.77 -13.33 -6.43
N GLY A 192 10.61 -14.10 -5.74
CA GLY A 192 11.94 -14.42 -6.23
C GLY A 192 12.94 -13.24 -6.13
N PRO A 193 14.20 -13.47 -6.47
CA PRO A 193 15.20 -12.41 -6.50
C PRO A 193 14.89 -11.43 -7.64
N VAL A 194 15.14 -10.15 -7.39
CA VAL A 194 15.09 -9.11 -8.44
C VAL A 194 16.05 -9.51 -9.54
N ALA A 195 15.55 -9.72 -10.76
CA ALA A 195 16.41 -9.90 -11.92
C ALA A 195 17.21 -8.60 -12.10
N LYS A 196 18.52 -8.69 -11.83
CA LYS A 196 19.46 -7.59 -12.04
C LYS A 196 19.71 -7.36 -13.50
#